data_a3a8e479ba1a242378b2d2b278063e28
#
_entry.id   a3a8e479ba1a242378b2d2b278063e28
#
_cell.length_a   1.000
_cell.length_b   1.000
_cell.length_c   1.000
_cell.angle_alpha   90.00
_cell.angle_beta   90.00
_cell.angle_gamma   90.00
#
_symmetry.space_group_name_H-M   'P 1'
#
loop_
_entity.id
_entity.type
_entity.pdbx_description
1 polymer ?
#
loop_
_entity_poly.entity_id
_entity_poly.type
_entity_poly.pdbx_seq_one_letter_code
_entity_poly.pdbx_strand_id
1 'polypeptide(L)'
;MAEHTLLLSGYGAPGCDDLAVCRLESDGTLCTLFTARHGRAPSFCCQGENGWIYVASERQDGADITAYALEDGGFRKIASLEIPGGQALCHLYPLGNVIYGSCFGNGLFFAVSGDLSRILWEFQPRGANAHWAQAVERTLFLADLGNHCLYRFPLQNHLPVGDAVILPQPVGSGPRQVLNTGENTIACVYELDGSLRVLDGNGRILSAVQASRDSDHQNWPGGACIAENGVLFVCNRGPNTISAWKGNETQYSALQEWPTGDWPRHLCAVPGTSALLAACQREGAVHCYDVSGLPQPPRETARIDLPGASCVLELKPNSD
;
A
#
# COMPACT_ATOMS: atom_id res chain seq x y z
N MET A 1 -2.10 24.39 -12.36
CA MET A 1 -1.83 23.33 -11.38
C MET A 1 -1.99 22.03 -12.08
N ALA A 2 -1.17 21.02 -11.80
CA ALA A 2 -1.33 19.70 -12.40
C ALA A 2 -2.67 19.10 -11.96
N GLU A 3 -3.39 18.46 -12.88
CA GLU A 3 -4.57 17.66 -12.54
C GLU A 3 -4.10 16.34 -11.94
N HIS A 4 -4.59 16.00 -10.74
CA HIS A 4 -4.30 14.72 -10.10
C HIS A 4 -5.47 13.77 -10.30
N THR A 5 -5.23 12.68 -11.02
CA THR A 5 -6.21 11.61 -11.21
C THR A 5 -5.91 10.49 -10.22
N LEU A 6 -6.93 10.03 -9.52
CA LEU A 6 -6.83 9.00 -8.48
C LEU A 6 -7.66 7.78 -8.87
N LEU A 7 -7.12 6.59 -8.66
CA LEU A 7 -7.87 5.35 -8.67
C LEU A 7 -8.12 4.91 -7.23
N LEU A 8 -9.37 4.70 -6.90
CA LEU A 8 -9.83 4.12 -5.65
C LEU A 8 -10.27 2.68 -5.92
N SER A 9 -9.90 1.74 -5.06
CA SER A 9 -10.38 0.36 -5.15
C SER A 9 -10.84 -0.17 -3.80
N GLY A 10 -11.72 -1.17 -3.83
CA GLY A 10 -12.28 -1.77 -2.63
C GLY A 10 -12.68 -3.23 -2.85
N TYR A 11 -12.93 -3.95 -1.75
CA TYR A 11 -13.39 -5.34 -1.83
C TYR A 11 -14.76 -5.48 -2.51
N GLY A 12 -15.48 -4.36 -2.66
CA GLY A 12 -16.79 -4.32 -3.27
C GLY A 12 -17.92 -4.89 -2.40
N ALA A 13 -19.12 -4.79 -2.94
CA ALA A 13 -20.30 -5.46 -2.44
C ALA A 13 -21.05 -6.08 -3.62
N PRO A 14 -21.92 -7.09 -3.40
CA PRO A 14 -22.67 -7.70 -4.48
C PRO A 14 -23.44 -6.67 -5.31
N GLY A 15 -23.16 -6.61 -6.61
CA GLY A 15 -23.84 -5.71 -7.55
C GLY A 15 -23.31 -4.28 -7.59
N CYS A 16 -22.36 -3.90 -6.73
CA CYS A 16 -21.75 -2.56 -6.71
C CYS A 16 -20.46 -2.53 -7.53
N ASP A 17 -20.10 -1.31 -7.97
CA ASP A 17 -18.77 -1.01 -8.49
C ASP A 17 -17.76 -1.05 -7.36
N ASP A 18 -16.54 -1.49 -7.67
CA ASP A 18 -15.45 -1.67 -6.73
C ASP A 18 -14.17 -0.92 -7.14
N LEU A 19 -14.24 -0.18 -8.24
CA LEU A 19 -13.25 0.78 -8.71
C LEU A 19 -13.93 2.13 -8.96
N ALA A 20 -13.27 3.22 -8.60
CA ALA A 20 -13.69 4.58 -8.92
C ALA A 20 -12.49 5.40 -9.38
N VAL A 21 -12.61 6.12 -10.47
CA VAL A 21 -11.62 7.10 -10.92
C VAL A 21 -12.14 8.48 -10.56
N CYS A 22 -11.30 9.24 -9.85
CA CYS A 22 -11.63 10.56 -9.35
C CYS A 22 -10.56 11.58 -9.75
N ARG A 23 -10.96 12.83 -9.92
CA ARG A 23 -10.06 13.97 -10.02
C ARG A 23 -10.02 14.69 -8.67
N LEU A 24 -8.82 14.98 -8.20
CA LEU A 24 -8.60 15.85 -7.05
C LEU A 24 -8.54 17.30 -7.53
N GLU A 25 -9.44 18.11 -7.04
CA GLU A 25 -9.51 19.54 -7.34
C GLU A 25 -8.55 20.33 -6.44
N SER A 26 -8.24 21.55 -6.83
CA SER A 26 -7.27 22.41 -6.12
C SER A 26 -7.71 22.84 -4.72
N ASP A 27 -9.00 22.75 -4.40
CA ASP A 27 -9.57 23.02 -3.07
C ASP A 27 -9.62 21.78 -2.17
N GLY A 28 -9.12 20.64 -2.66
CA GLY A 28 -9.11 19.36 -1.97
C GLY A 28 -10.40 18.57 -2.11
N THR A 29 -11.36 19.00 -2.94
CA THR A 29 -12.55 18.23 -3.25
C THR A 29 -12.23 17.10 -4.25
N LEU A 30 -13.05 16.04 -4.24
CA LEU A 30 -12.93 14.91 -5.15
C LEU A 30 -14.12 14.86 -6.09
N CYS A 31 -13.85 14.88 -7.39
CA CYS A 31 -14.86 14.70 -8.43
C CYS A 31 -14.75 13.29 -9.01
N THR A 32 -15.76 12.46 -8.85
CA THR A 32 -15.82 11.14 -9.49
C THR A 32 -16.01 11.32 -10.99
N LEU A 33 -15.07 10.81 -11.77
CA LEU A 33 -15.12 10.82 -13.24
C LEU A 33 -15.96 9.66 -13.77
N PHE A 34 -15.70 8.47 -13.25
CA PHE A 34 -16.51 7.27 -13.52
C PHE A 34 -16.24 6.18 -12.46
N THR A 35 -17.12 5.19 -12.41
CA THR A 35 -16.96 3.97 -11.64
C THR A 35 -16.96 2.75 -12.54
N ALA A 36 -16.37 1.65 -12.05
CA ALA A 36 -16.31 0.39 -12.79
C ALA A 36 -16.32 -0.81 -11.84
N ARG A 37 -16.67 -1.96 -12.38
CA ARG A 37 -16.67 -3.20 -11.65
C ARG A 37 -15.56 -4.14 -12.13
N HIS A 38 -14.61 -4.44 -11.26
CA HIS A 38 -13.65 -5.54 -11.43
C HIS A 38 -14.27 -6.87 -10.99
N GLY A 39 -14.96 -6.88 -9.84
CA GLY A 39 -15.79 -7.98 -9.39
C GLY A 39 -15.04 -9.14 -8.73
N ARG A 40 -13.75 -8.98 -8.42
CA ARG A 40 -12.88 -10.03 -7.88
C ARG A 40 -12.08 -9.58 -6.66
N ALA A 41 -12.68 -8.77 -5.80
CA ALA A 41 -12.07 -8.18 -4.61
C ALA A 41 -10.76 -7.40 -4.95
N PRO A 42 -10.83 -6.30 -5.70
CA PRO A 42 -9.68 -5.48 -6.08
C PRO A 42 -9.13 -4.71 -4.88
N SER A 43 -8.42 -5.41 -3.99
CA SER A 43 -7.96 -4.84 -2.73
C SER A 43 -6.75 -3.93 -2.86
N PHE A 44 -5.98 -4.06 -3.94
CA PHE A 44 -4.78 -3.27 -4.20
C PHE A 44 -4.57 -3.03 -5.69
N CYS A 45 -4.06 -1.83 -6.00
CA CYS A 45 -3.73 -1.42 -7.36
C CYS A 45 -2.35 -0.78 -7.40
N CYS A 46 -1.64 -0.94 -8.52
CA CYS A 46 -0.44 -0.17 -8.82
C CYS A 46 -0.41 0.21 -10.31
N GLN A 47 0.40 1.21 -10.67
CA GLN A 47 0.63 1.60 -12.06
C GLN A 47 2.07 1.27 -12.44
N GLY A 48 2.26 0.56 -13.55
CA GLY A 48 3.58 0.26 -14.10
C GLY A 48 4.16 1.42 -14.91
N GLU A 49 5.45 1.31 -15.25
CA GLU A 49 6.13 2.29 -16.11
C GLU A 49 5.55 2.36 -17.53
N ASN A 50 4.87 1.29 -17.97
CA ASN A 50 4.14 1.23 -19.25
C ASN A 50 2.78 1.95 -19.22
N GLY A 51 2.45 2.63 -18.11
CA GLY A 51 1.18 3.32 -17.91
C GLY A 51 -0.01 2.40 -17.58
N TRP A 52 0.15 1.08 -17.62
CA TRP A 52 -0.92 0.15 -17.29
C TRP A 52 -1.20 0.12 -15.81
N ILE A 53 -2.47 -0.06 -15.48
CA ILE A 53 -2.96 -0.21 -14.11
C ILE A 53 -3.11 -1.70 -13.83
N TYR A 54 -2.42 -2.19 -12.83
CA TYR A 54 -2.49 -3.58 -12.38
C TYR A 54 -3.36 -3.66 -11.14
N VAL A 55 -4.34 -4.54 -11.18
CA VAL A 55 -5.32 -4.75 -10.12
C VAL A 55 -5.14 -6.14 -9.55
N ALA A 56 -4.93 -6.24 -8.23
CA ALA A 56 -4.85 -7.49 -7.50
C ALA A 56 -6.25 -8.02 -7.21
N SER A 57 -6.47 -9.31 -7.39
CA SER A 57 -7.68 -10.01 -6.93
C SER A 57 -7.38 -10.76 -5.63
N GLU A 58 -7.80 -10.20 -4.48
CA GLU A 58 -7.58 -10.79 -3.15
C GLU A 58 -8.68 -11.80 -2.82
N ARG A 59 -8.57 -13.00 -3.41
CA ARG A 59 -9.53 -14.09 -3.19
C ARG A 59 -8.93 -15.20 -2.35
N GLN A 60 -9.73 -15.83 -1.50
CA GLN A 60 -9.28 -16.95 -0.66
C GLN A 60 -9.02 -18.24 -1.46
N ASP A 61 -9.68 -18.38 -2.59
CA ASP A 61 -9.61 -19.55 -3.47
C ASP A 61 -8.62 -19.42 -4.62
N GLY A 62 -7.88 -18.29 -4.69
CA GLY A 62 -6.92 -18.04 -5.75
C GLY A 62 -6.34 -16.63 -5.73
N ALA A 63 -5.48 -16.35 -6.69
CA ALA A 63 -4.88 -15.04 -6.91
C ALA A 63 -4.74 -14.78 -8.40
N ASP A 64 -5.07 -13.59 -8.86
CA ASP A 64 -4.83 -13.14 -10.22
C ASP A 64 -4.53 -11.65 -10.27
N ILE A 65 -3.85 -11.25 -11.33
CA ILE A 65 -3.59 -9.86 -11.67
C ILE A 65 -4.31 -9.57 -12.98
N THR A 66 -5.01 -8.45 -13.04
CA THR A 66 -5.54 -7.92 -14.31
C THR A 66 -4.90 -6.58 -14.61
N ALA A 67 -4.41 -6.42 -15.84
CA ALA A 67 -3.89 -5.16 -16.36
C ALA A 67 -4.94 -4.44 -17.19
N TYR A 68 -5.06 -3.13 -16.96
CA TYR A 68 -5.97 -2.24 -17.67
C TYR A 68 -5.21 -1.04 -18.25
N ALA A 69 -5.65 -0.56 -19.41
CA ALA A 69 -5.40 0.80 -19.84
C ALA A 69 -6.57 1.68 -19.40
N LEU A 70 -6.24 2.89 -18.91
CA LEU A 70 -7.24 3.93 -18.66
C LEU A 70 -7.58 4.60 -19.99
N GLU A 71 -8.87 4.66 -20.31
CA GLU A 71 -9.43 5.34 -21.48
C GLU A 71 -10.47 6.37 -21.03
N ASP A 72 -10.91 7.23 -21.93
CA ASP A 72 -11.95 8.21 -21.64
C ASP A 72 -13.23 7.50 -21.19
N GLY A 73 -13.57 7.69 -19.89
CA GLY A 73 -14.78 7.14 -19.27
C GLY A 73 -14.76 5.65 -18.93
N GLY A 74 -13.59 4.98 -18.92
CA GLY A 74 -13.54 3.57 -18.56
C GLY A 74 -12.18 2.92 -18.53
N PHE A 75 -12.19 1.60 -18.34
CA PHE A 75 -11.01 0.74 -18.39
C PHE A 75 -11.11 -0.23 -19.58
N ARG A 76 -10.03 -0.30 -20.36
CA ARG A 76 -9.87 -1.37 -21.34
C ARG A 76 -8.95 -2.44 -20.77
N LYS A 77 -9.46 -3.65 -20.59
CA LYS A 77 -8.66 -4.80 -20.17
C LYS A 77 -7.60 -5.14 -21.22
N ILE A 78 -6.34 -5.23 -20.78
CA ILE A 78 -5.19 -5.56 -21.63
C ILE A 78 -4.85 -7.04 -21.51
N ALA A 79 -4.63 -7.51 -20.27
CA ALA A 79 -4.21 -8.86 -19.97
C ALA A 79 -4.69 -9.28 -18.59
N SER A 80 -4.65 -10.56 -18.32
CA SER A 80 -4.75 -11.10 -16.95
C SER A 80 -3.91 -12.34 -16.82
N LEU A 81 -3.35 -12.55 -15.62
CA LEU A 81 -2.55 -13.71 -15.28
C LEU A 81 -3.05 -14.28 -13.95
N GLU A 82 -3.43 -15.52 -13.97
CA GLU A 82 -3.67 -16.30 -12.75
C GLU A 82 -2.32 -16.71 -12.16
N ILE A 83 -2.19 -16.60 -10.83
CA ILE A 83 -0.96 -16.98 -10.11
C ILE A 83 -1.17 -18.39 -9.56
N PRO A 84 -0.52 -19.41 -10.16
CA PRO A 84 -0.69 -20.79 -9.74
C PRO A 84 -0.37 -20.99 -8.26
N GLY A 85 -1.29 -21.56 -7.52
CA GLY A 85 -1.13 -21.75 -6.08
C GLY A 85 -1.20 -20.51 -5.22
N GLY A 86 -1.34 -19.30 -5.79
CA GLY A 86 -1.50 -18.06 -5.03
C GLY A 86 -2.85 -17.98 -4.34
N GLN A 87 -2.90 -17.38 -3.13
CA GLN A 87 -4.13 -17.15 -2.37
C GLN A 87 -4.09 -15.78 -1.68
N ALA A 88 -5.19 -15.05 -1.75
CA ALA A 88 -5.34 -13.73 -1.13
C ALA A 88 -4.21 -12.76 -1.52
N LEU A 89 -4.10 -12.41 -2.81
CA LEU A 89 -3.14 -11.45 -3.33
C LEU A 89 -3.46 -10.05 -2.81
N CYS A 90 -2.71 -9.57 -1.82
CA CYS A 90 -3.02 -8.35 -1.07
C CYS A 90 -2.14 -7.14 -1.43
N HIS A 91 -1.08 -7.33 -2.21
CA HIS A 91 -0.16 -6.26 -2.57
C HIS A 91 0.49 -6.48 -3.93
N LEU A 92 0.68 -5.39 -4.68
CA LEU A 92 1.43 -5.31 -5.93
C LEU A 92 2.48 -4.20 -5.85
N TYR A 93 3.67 -4.43 -6.39
CA TYR A 93 4.74 -3.45 -6.44
C TYR A 93 5.41 -3.43 -7.81
N PRO A 94 5.33 -2.32 -8.56
CA PRO A 94 5.97 -2.18 -9.86
C PRO A 94 7.44 -1.78 -9.69
N LEU A 95 8.33 -2.41 -10.47
CA LEU A 95 9.75 -2.08 -10.53
C LEU A 95 10.28 -2.33 -11.95
N GLY A 96 10.53 -1.28 -12.70
CA GLY A 96 10.84 -1.39 -14.13
C GLY A 96 9.72 -2.13 -14.88
N ASN A 97 10.07 -3.11 -15.67
CA ASN A 97 9.10 -3.97 -16.38
C ASN A 97 8.75 -5.26 -15.60
N VAL A 98 8.75 -5.19 -14.28
CA VAL A 98 8.42 -6.30 -13.37
C VAL A 98 7.34 -5.87 -12.40
N ILE A 99 6.36 -6.73 -12.15
CA ILE A 99 5.34 -6.53 -11.11
C ILE A 99 5.53 -7.60 -10.05
N TYR A 100 5.85 -7.19 -8.83
CA TYR A 100 5.90 -8.07 -7.67
C TYR A 100 4.51 -8.22 -7.06
N GLY A 101 4.23 -9.39 -6.49
CA GLY A 101 3.01 -9.64 -5.76
C GLY A 101 3.27 -10.39 -4.45
N SER A 102 2.38 -10.16 -3.48
CA SER A 102 2.41 -10.81 -2.16
C SER A 102 1.05 -11.45 -1.87
N CYS A 103 1.02 -12.78 -1.74
CA CYS A 103 -0.17 -13.56 -1.43
C CYS A 103 -0.23 -13.86 0.07
N PHE A 104 -1.11 -13.17 0.79
CA PHE A 104 -1.25 -13.29 2.24
C PHE A 104 -1.70 -14.70 2.67
N GLY A 105 -2.62 -15.31 1.91
CA GLY A 105 -3.28 -16.55 2.33
C GLY A 105 -2.35 -17.75 2.42
N ASN A 106 -1.29 -17.82 1.61
CA ASN A 106 -0.37 -18.96 1.59
C ASN A 106 1.12 -18.56 1.60
N GLY A 107 1.42 -17.26 1.79
CA GLY A 107 2.77 -16.77 1.95
C GLY A 107 3.62 -16.73 0.69
N LEU A 108 3.01 -16.78 -0.51
CA LEU A 108 3.74 -16.72 -1.77
C LEU A 108 4.09 -15.26 -2.11
N PHE A 109 5.39 -14.99 -2.30
CA PHE A 109 5.90 -13.83 -3.00
C PHE A 109 6.25 -14.23 -4.43
N PHE A 110 5.96 -13.36 -5.38
CA PHE A 110 6.28 -13.64 -6.78
C PHE A 110 6.63 -12.36 -7.56
N ALA A 111 7.20 -12.53 -8.75
CA ALA A 111 7.38 -11.47 -9.72
C ALA A 111 6.92 -11.96 -11.10
N VAL A 112 6.22 -11.09 -11.82
CA VAL A 112 5.74 -11.36 -13.19
C VAL A 112 6.25 -10.29 -14.14
N SER A 113 6.29 -10.63 -15.44
CA SER A 113 6.59 -9.64 -16.48
C SER A 113 5.47 -8.59 -16.56
N GLY A 114 5.83 -7.34 -16.89
CA GLY A 114 4.86 -6.24 -16.99
C GLY A 114 3.77 -6.45 -18.04
N ASP A 115 4.00 -7.29 -19.03
CA ASP A 115 2.98 -7.71 -20.00
C ASP A 115 2.06 -8.85 -19.51
N LEU A 116 2.28 -9.32 -18.28
CA LEU A 116 1.60 -10.46 -17.65
C LEU A 116 1.70 -11.78 -18.44
N SER A 117 2.73 -11.95 -19.26
CA SER A 117 2.88 -13.16 -20.08
C SER A 117 3.47 -14.34 -19.31
N ARG A 118 4.21 -14.09 -18.22
CA ARG A 118 4.91 -15.15 -17.47
C ARG A 118 5.29 -14.73 -16.05
N ILE A 119 5.44 -15.73 -15.19
CA ILE A 119 6.07 -15.62 -13.87
C ILE A 119 7.59 -15.64 -14.08
N LEU A 120 8.29 -14.71 -13.42
CA LEU A 120 9.74 -14.53 -13.53
C LEU A 120 10.48 -15.07 -12.30
N TRP A 121 9.82 -15.04 -11.14
CA TRP A 121 10.42 -15.44 -9.87
C TRP A 121 9.33 -15.76 -8.85
N GLU A 122 9.61 -16.70 -7.96
CA GLU A 122 8.73 -17.09 -6.86
C GLU A 122 9.56 -17.38 -5.60
N PHE A 123 9.00 -17.05 -4.44
CA PHE A 123 9.56 -17.34 -3.13
C PHE A 123 8.43 -17.58 -2.14
N GLN A 124 8.39 -18.79 -1.55
CA GLN A 124 7.33 -19.19 -0.63
C GLN A 124 7.90 -19.81 0.64
N PRO A 125 8.24 -19.00 1.66
CA PRO A 125 8.67 -19.51 2.95
C PRO A 125 7.53 -20.26 3.67
N ARG A 126 7.88 -21.34 4.34
CA ARG A 126 6.87 -22.11 5.09
C ARG A 126 6.30 -21.27 6.25
N GLY A 127 4.98 -21.26 6.41
CA GLY A 127 4.28 -20.52 7.46
C GLY A 127 4.21 -19.02 7.26
N ALA A 128 4.60 -18.51 6.08
CA ALA A 128 4.54 -17.10 5.76
C ALA A 128 3.10 -16.58 5.60
N ASN A 129 2.92 -15.30 5.94
CA ASN A 129 1.82 -14.47 5.46
C ASN A 129 2.46 -13.28 4.71
N ALA A 130 2.70 -13.48 3.41
CA ALA A 130 3.33 -12.49 2.55
C ALA A 130 2.47 -11.24 2.46
N HIS A 131 3.04 -10.06 2.80
CA HIS A 131 2.22 -8.86 2.89
C HIS A 131 2.70 -7.71 2.00
N TRP A 132 4.01 -7.51 1.86
CA TRP A 132 4.57 -6.35 1.16
C TRP A 132 5.88 -6.67 0.46
N ALA A 133 6.10 -6.07 -0.70
CA ALA A 133 7.38 -6.05 -1.41
C ALA A 133 7.78 -4.60 -1.67
N GLN A 134 9.02 -4.23 -1.41
CA GLN A 134 9.55 -2.89 -1.62
C GLN A 134 11.01 -2.94 -2.00
N ALA A 135 11.38 -2.33 -3.11
CA ALA A 135 12.78 -2.10 -3.42
C ALA A 135 13.26 -0.79 -2.76
N VAL A 136 14.44 -0.87 -2.17
CA VAL A 136 15.23 0.27 -1.70
C VAL A 136 16.58 0.17 -2.37
N GLU A 137 16.91 1.10 -3.24
CA GLU A 137 18.08 1.05 -4.12
C GLU A 137 18.14 -0.27 -4.94
N ARG A 138 19.15 -1.09 -4.68
CA ARG A 138 19.36 -2.38 -5.35
C ARG A 138 19.01 -3.57 -4.46
N THR A 139 18.13 -3.37 -3.49
CA THR A 139 17.74 -4.38 -2.51
C THR A 139 16.22 -4.50 -2.47
N LEU A 140 15.70 -5.71 -2.62
CA LEU A 140 14.29 -6.02 -2.38
C LEU A 140 14.10 -6.44 -0.93
N PHE A 141 13.16 -5.79 -0.24
CA PHE A 141 12.65 -6.19 1.06
C PHE A 141 11.26 -6.78 0.90
N LEU A 142 11.02 -7.91 1.58
CA LEU A 142 9.71 -8.56 1.64
C LEU A 142 9.27 -8.63 3.10
N ALA A 143 8.06 -8.17 3.39
CA ALA A 143 7.49 -8.25 4.74
C ALA A 143 6.67 -9.54 4.89
N ASP A 144 7.07 -10.36 5.86
CA ASP A 144 6.37 -11.58 6.24
C ASP A 144 5.78 -11.42 7.63
N LEU A 145 4.47 -11.16 7.66
CA LEU A 145 3.72 -10.94 8.88
C LEU A 145 3.67 -12.21 9.75
N GLY A 146 3.50 -13.38 9.11
CA GLY A 146 3.35 -14.65 9.80
C GLY A 146 4.62 -15.15 10.48
N ASN A 147 5.78 -15.04 9.82
CA ASN A 147 7.06 -15.46 10.36
C ASN A 147 7.77 -14.37 11.17
N HIS A 148 7.16 -13.21 11.34
CA HIS A 148 7.74 -12.08 12.07
C HIS A 148 9.14 -11.72 11.59
N CYS A 149 9.32 -11.60 10.27
CA CYS A 149 10.61 -11.26 9.68
C CYS A 149 10.48 -10.44 8.41
N LEU A 150 11.57 -9.84 8.01
CA LEU A 150 11.75 -9.36 6.65
C LEU A 150 12.70 -10.32 5.92
N TYR A 151 12.51 -10.48 4.62
CA TYR A 151 13.51 -11.08 3.75
C TYR A 151 14.16 -9.98 2.92
N ARG A 152 15.45 -10.15 2.67
CA ARG A 152 16.23 -9.24 1.85
C ARG A 152 16.93 -10.01 0.73
N PHE A 153 16.79 -9.49 -0.51
CA PHE A 153 17.47 -10.00 -1.69
C PHE A 153 18.22 -8.88 -2.41
N PRO A 154 19.44 -9.11 -2.88
CA PRO A 154 20.04 -8.24 -3.90
C PRO A 154 19.23 -8.30 -5.20
N LEU A 155 19.16 -7.17 -5.90
CA LEU A 155 18.47 -7.05 -7.19
C LEU A 155 19.48 -6.92 -8.33
N GLN A 156 19.24 -7.67 -9.40
CA GLN A 156 19.89 -7.51 -10.70
C GLN A 156 18.83 -7.50 -11.79
N ASN A 157 18.84 -6.48 -12.64
CA ASN A 157 17.82 -6.30 -13.69
C ASN A 157 16.38 -6.41 -13.13
N HIS A 158 16.15 -5.78 -11.98
CA HIS A 158 14.87 -5.74 -11.27
C HIS A 158 14.38 -7.10 -10.75
N LEU A 159 15.22 -8.14 -10.71
CA LEU A 159 14.88 -9.46 -10.16
C LEU A 159 15.81 -9.84 -9.02
N PRO A 160 15.32 -10.60 -8.01
CA PRO A 160 16.14 -11.12 -6.93
C PRO A 160 17.21 -12.07 -7.44
N VAL A 161 18.40 -11.99 -6.86
CA VAL A 161 19.50 -12.90 -7.12
C VAL A 161 20.05 -13.49 -5.83
N GLY A 162 20.51 -14.74 -5.88
CA GLY A 162 21.04 -15.44 -4.71
C GLY A 162 19.96 -15.86 -3.71
N ASP A 163 20.40 -16.19 -2.51
CA ASP A 163 19.54 -16.65 -1.42
C ASP A 163 18.98 -15.49 -0.59
N ALA A 164 17.82 -15.72 0.03
CA ALA A 164 17.22 -14.78 0.96
C ALA A 164 18.09 -14.59 2.20
N VAL A 165 18.34 -13.34 2.57
CA VAL A 165 18.83 -13.02 3.92
C VAL A 165 17.62 -12.77 4.80
N ILE A 166 17.46 -13.59 5.84
CA ILE A 166 16.39 -13.44 6.82
C ILE A 166 16.79 -12.36 7.83
N LEU A 167 15.91 -11.38 8.04
CA LEU A 167 16.05 -10.30 9.01
C LEU A 167 14.98 -10.49 10.12
N PRO A 168 15.29 -11.25 11.18
CA PRO A 168 14.32 -11.56 12.23
C PRO A 168 13.84 -10.29 12.93
N GLN A 169 12.56 -10.23 13.23
CA GLN A 169 11.92 -9.18 14.00
C GLN A 169 11.37 -9.76 15.32
N PRO A 170 11.03 -8.93 16.31
CA PRO A 170 10.48 -9.43 17.57
C PRO A 170 9.26 -10.33 17.33
N VAL A 171 9.23 -11.46 18.03
CA VAL A 171 8.11 -12.40 17.97
C VAL A 171 6.81 -11.68 18.35
N GLY A 172 5.75 -11.90 17.60
CA GLY A 172 4.46 -11.24 17.81
C GLY A 172 4.36 -9.84 17.18
N SER A 173 5.38 -9.35 16.47
CA SER A 173 5.33 -8.01 15.88
C SER A 173 4.58 -7.95 14.55
N GLY A 174 4.76 -8.91 13.66
CA GLY A 174 4.08 -8.99 12.36
C GLY A 174 4.39 -7.81 11.43
N PRO A 175 5.58 -7.76 10.79
CA PRO A 175 5.91 -6.71 9.84
C PRO A 175 4.94 -6.76 8.65
N ARG A 176 4.35 -5.61 8.32
CA ARG A 176 3.28 -5.49 7.33
C ARG A 176 3.69 -4.73 6.09
N GLN A 177 4.24 -3.53 6.26
CA GLN A 177 4.60 -2.63 5.16
C GLN A 177 5.98 -2.03 5.39
N VAL A 178 6.79 -2.04 4.34
CA VAL A 178 8.11 -1.40 4.30
C VAL A 178 8.02 -0.11 3.48
N LEU A 179 8.64 0.95 3.98
CA LEU A 179 8.75 2.26 3.34
C LEU A 179 10.23 2.61 3.20
N ASN A 180 10.60 3.19 2.07
CA ASN A 180 11.93 3.77 1.90
C ASN A 180 12.01 5.10 2.65
N THR A 181 12.95 5.27 3.57
CA THR A 181 13.14 6.50 4.37
C THR A 181 14.46 7.20 4.11
N GLY A 182 15.33 6.62 3.30
CA GLY A 182 16.64 7.19 2.98
C GLY A 182 17.62 6.15 2.48
N GLU A 183 18.87 6.54 2.34
CA GLU A 183 19.94 5.64 1.95
C GLU A 183 20.13 4.57 3.04
N ASN A 184 19.93 3.31 2.67
CA ASN A 184 20.13 2.16 3.55
C ASN A 184 19.28 2.14 4.84
N THR A 185 18.15 2.86 4.88
CA THR A 185 17.19 2.84 5.97
C THR A 185 15.76 2.63 5.46
N ILE A 186 14.97 1.92 6.27
CA ILE A 186 13.57 1.64 6.01
C ILE A 186 12.73 1.92 7.25
N ALA A 187 11.52 2.46 7.07
CA ALA A 187 10.49 2.38 8.09
C ALA A 187 9.62 1.14 7.83
N CYS A 188 9.23 0.47 8.89
CA CYS A 188 8.33 -0.66 8.80
C CYS A 188 7.17 -0.50 9.79
N VAL A 189 5.95 -0.73 9.29
CA VAL A 189 4.74 -0.79 10.10
C VAL A 189 4.50 -2.24 10.51
N TYR A 190 4.23 -2.44 11.79
CA TYR A 190 4.03 -3.76 12.39
C TYR A 190 2.58 -3.92 12.84
N GLU A 191 1.87 -4.85 12.21
CA GLU A 191 0.43 -5.00 12.41
C GLU A 191 0.07 -5.56 13.78
N LEU A 192 0.82 -6.57 14.28
CA LEU A 192 0.38 -7.35 15.44
C LEU A 192 0.71 -6.70 16.78
N ASP A 193 1.78 -5.89 16.85
CA ASP A 193 2.17 -5.17 18.07
C ASP A 193 1.91 -3.66 18.01
N GLY A 194 1.30 -3.19 16.93
CA GLY A 194 0.88 -1.79 16.79
C GLY A 194 2.01 -0.79 16.58
N SER A 195 3.22 -1.22 16.23
CA SER A 195 4.40 -0.35 16.21
C SER A 195 4.78 0.16 14.82
N LEU A 196 5.47 1.30 14.82
CA LEU A 196 6.25 1.83 13.71
C LEU A 196 7.73 1.75 14.11
N ARG A 197 8.57 1.14 13.29
CA ARG A 197 10.01 1.01 13.53
C ARG A 197 10.82 1.50 12.36
N VAL A 198 11.98 2.08 12.66
CA VAL A 198 13.03 2.37 11.67
C VAL A 198 14.13 1.34 11.82
N LEU A 199 14.57 0.79 10.69
CA LEU A 199 15.60 -0.22 10.62
C LEU A 199 16.71 0.22 9.67
N ASP A 200 17.93 -0.25 9.93
CA ASP A 200 18.99 -0.20 8.92
C ASP A 200 18.79 -1.30 7.86
N GLY A 201 19.55 -1.24 6.76
CA GLY A 201 19.48 -2.20 5.67
C GLY A 201 19.82 -3.65 6.07
N ASN A 202 20.30 -3.89 7.30
CA ASN A 202 20.55 -5.22 7.86
C ASN A 202 19.44 -5.68 8.81
N GLY A 203 18.35 -4.91 8.92
CA GLY A 203 17.19 -5.25 9.74
C GLY A 203 17.36 -4.95 11.23
N ARG A 204 18.43 -4.25 11.63
CA ARG A 204 18.62 -3.79 12.99
C ARG A 204 17.67 -2.63 13.27
N ILE A 205 16.90 -2.72 14.35
CA ILE A 205 16.01 -1.67 14.80
C ILE A 205 16.83 -0.48 15.33
N LEU A 206 16.66 0.68 14.72
CA LEU A 206 17.27 1.96 15.11
C LEU A 206 16.35 2.71 16.08
N SER A 207 15.05 2.70 15.82
CA SER A 207 14.02 3.24 16.73
C SER A 207 12.72 2.47 16.60
N ALA A 208 11.89 2.55 17.65
CA ALA A 208 10.56 1.95 17.70
C ALA A 208 9.61 2.83 18.51
N VAL A 209 8.40 3.03 18.00
CA VAL A 209 7.32 3.78 18.66
C VAL A 209 6.00 3.05 18.45
N GLN A 210 5.01 3.27 19.34
CA GLN A 210 3.63 2.86 19.08
C GLN A 210 3.04 3.78 18.00
N ALA A 211 2.41 3.21 16.97
CA ALA A 211 1.88 3.97 15.85
C ALA A 211 0.63 4.80 16.20
N SER A 212 -0.05 4.49 17.30
CA SER A 212 -1.14 5.27 17.87
C SER A 212 -0.86 5.65 19.32
N ARG A 213 -1.39 6.78 19.73
CA ARG A 213 -1.42 7.22 21.15
C ARG A 213 -2.61 6.65 21.91
N ASP A 214 -3.61 6.09 21.21
CA ASP A 214 -4.76 5.44 21.84
C ASP A 214 -4.29 4.17 22.56
N SER A 215 -4.43 4.15 23.89
CA SER A 215 -4.12 3.01 24.74
C SER A 215 -5.34 2.14 25.07
N ASP A 216 -6.54 2.60 24.73
CA ASP A 216 -7.80 1.95 25.12
C ASP A 216 -8.22 0.89 24.10
N HIS A 217 -7.71 0.99 22.87
CA HIS A 217 -7.98 0.05 21.79
C HIS A 217 -6.72 -0.61 21.30
N GLN A 218 -6.83 -1.90 21.00
CA GLN A 218 -5.73 -2.58 20.29
C GLN A 218 -5.58 -1.97 18.90
N ASN A 219 -4.34 -1.59 18.56
CA ASN A 219 -4.00 -1.04 17.26
C ASN A 219 -3.46 -2.14 16.33
N TRP A 220 -4.05 -2.22 15.12
CA TRP A 220 -3.53 -3.00 13.99
C TRP A 220 -3.20 -2.06 12.84
N PRO A 221 -2.04 -1.38 12.83
CA PRO A 221 -1.69 -0.43 11.78
C PRO A 221 -1.95 -1.02 10.40
N GLY A 222 -2.63 -0.25 9.57
CA GLY A 222 -2.97 -0.62 8.19
C GLY A 222 -1.85 -0.26 7.22
N GLY A 223 -2.05 0.81 6.47
CA GLY A 223 -1.08 1.38 5.54
C GLY A 223 -0.35 2.58 6.11
N ALA A 224 0.75 2.92 5.45
CA ALA A 224 1.52 4.13 5.72
C ALA A 224 2.01 4.75 4.42
N CYS A 225 2.24 6.06 4.42
CA CYS A 225 2.85 6.77 3.31
C CYS A 225 3.76 7.90 3.82
N ILE A 226 4.66 8.35 2.98
CA ILE A 226 5.53 9.50 3.25
C ILE A 226 5.18 10.59 2.24
N ALA A 227 4.81 11.78 2.74
CA ALA A 227 4.60 12.93 1.89
C ALA A 227 5.94 13.55 1.44
N GLU A 228 5.93 14.38 0.40
CA GLU A 228 7.14 15.03 -0.15
C GLU A 228 7.90 15.86 0.87
N ASN A 229 7.20 16.42 1.87
CA ASN A 229 7.80 17.17 2.97
C ASN A 229 8.43 16.30 4.07
N GLY A 230 8.48 14.95 3.85
CA GLY A 230 9.07 13.99 4.76
C GLY A 230 8.19 13.60 5.97
N VAL A 231 6.95 14.08 6.05
CA VAL A 231 6.00 13.62 7.07
C VAL A 231 5.53 12.21 6.73
N LEU A 232 5.70 11.29 7.68
CA LEU A 232 5.21 9.92 7.58
C LEU A 232 3.83 9.83 8.23
N PHE A 233 2.87 9.24 7.53
CA PHE A 233 1.51 8.98 8.02
C PHE A 233 1.28 7.49 8.18
N VAL A 234 0.59 7.11 9.27
CA VAL A 234 0.17 5.72 9.53
C VAL A 234 -1.32 5.70 9.83
N CYS A 235 -2.07 4.82 9.21
CA CYS A 235 -3.46 4.58 9.58
C CYS A 235 -3.57 3.44 10.60
N ASN A 236 -4.36 3.67 11.65
CA ASN A 236 -4.48 2.83 12.84
C ASN A 236 -5.86 2.20 12.88
N ARG A 237 -5.95 0.90 12.58
CA ARG A 237 -7.19 0.12 12.67
C ARG A 237 -7.45 -0.28 14.13
N GLY A 238 -8.69 -0.19 14.56
CA GLY A 238 -9.07 -0.34 15.97
C GLY A 238 -9.27 1.02 16.60
N PRO A 239 -8.21 1.84 16.80
CA PRO A 239 -8.38 3.27 17.15
C PRO A 239 -9.13 4.09 16.11
N ASN A 240 -9.07 3.68 14.84
CA ASN A 240 -9.66 4.40 13.70
C ASN A 240 -9.14 5.83 13.60
N THR A 241 -7.82 5.95 13.62
CA THR A 241 -7.09 7.22 13.54
C THR A 241 -6.07 7.22 12.44
N ILE A 242 -5.58 8.41 12.10
CA ILE A 242 -4.35 8.62 11.33
C ILE A 242 -3.37 9.34 12.23
N SER A 243 -2.15 8.83 12.34
CA SER A 243 -1.05 9.48 13.04
C SER A 243 -0.02 10.02 12.05
N ALA A 244 0.44 11.25 12.30
CA ALA A 244 1.49 11.93 11.56
C ALA A 244 2.79 11.94 12.38
N TRP A 245 3.90 11.67 11.72
CA TRP A 245 5.21 11.54 12.32
C TRP A 245 6.22 12.40 11.58
N LYS A 246 7.00 13.15 12.33
CA LYS A 246 8.12 13.91 11.79
C LYS A 246 9.43 13.30 12.29
N GLY A 247 10.37 13.13 11.39
CA GLY A 247 11.61 12.48 11.76
C GLY A 247 12.70 12.65 10.72
N ASN A 248 13.68 11.81 10.89
CA ASN A 248 14.80 11.64 9.96
C ASN A 248 14.98 10.13 9.70
N GLU A 249 16.06 9.78 9.01
CA GLU A 249 16.37 8.41 8.63
C GLU A 249 16.50 7.42 9.80
N THR A 250 16.63 7.88 11.04
CA THR A 250 16.90 7.01 12.19
C THR A 250 15.81 7.01 13.25
N GLN A 251 14.94 8.04 13.28
CA GLN A 251 13.90 8.13 14.30
C GLN A 251 12.76 9.03 13.89
N TYR A 252 11.56 8.75 14.40
CA TYR A 252 10.36 9.55 14.26
C TYR A 252 9.80 9.98 15.60
N SER A 253 9.24 11.19 15.65
CA SER A 253 8.47 11.72 16.77
C SER A 253 7.06 12.05 16.32
N ALA A 254 6.08 11.80 17.21
CA ALA A 254 4.69 12.04 16.89
C ALA A 254 4.42 13.55 16.72
N LEU A 255 3.83 13.90 15.60
CA LEU A 255 3.43 15.27 15.26
C LEU A 255 1.97 15.51 15.62
N GLN A 256 1.06 14.66 15.15
CA GLN A 256 -0.38 14.76 15.36
C GLN A 256 -1.03 13.38 15.21
N GLU A 257 -2.21 13.20 15.80
CA GLU A 257 -3.11 12.08 15.57
C GLU A 257 -4.55 12.59 15.57
N TRP A 258 -5.37 12.10 14.62
CA TRP A 258 -6.77 12.52 14.47
C TRP A 258 -7.66 11.35 14.05
N PRO A 259 -8.95 11.38 14.37
CA PRO A 259 -9.90 10.35 13.98
C PRO A 259 -10.12 10.34 12.45
N THR A 260 -10.40 9.16 11.91
CA THR A 260 -10.83 8.92 10.54
C THR A 260 -11.96 7.89 10.50
N GLY A 261 -12.36 7.45 9.32
CA GLY A 261 -13.38 6.41 9.15
C GLY A 261 -13.00 5.05 9.71
N ASP A 262 -13.99 4.13 9.82
CA ASP A 262 -13.80 2.82 10.44
C ASP A 262 -12.90 1.92 9.58
N TRP A 263 -11.87 1.35 10.23
CA TRP A 263 -10.90 0.41 9.70
C TRP A 263 -10.07 0.98 8.54
N PRO A 264 -9.29 2.06 8.77
CA PRO A 264 -8.46 2.68 7.74
C PRO A 264 -7.34 1.72 7.33
N ARG A 265 -7.32 1.32 6.04
CA ARG A 265 -6.46 0.25 5.53
C ARG A 265 -5.29 0.76 4.69
N HIS A 266 -5.47 1.86 3.96
CA HIS A 266 -4.46 2.42 3.07
C HIS A 266 -4.46 3.94 3.12
N LEU A 267 -3.29 4.54 2.93
CA LEU A 267 -3.07 5.98 2.82
C LEU A 267 -2.37 6.33 1.52
N CYS A 268 -2.72 7.48 0.97
CA CYS A 268 -2.05 8.09 -0.17
C CYS A 268 -1.87 9.59 0.08
N ALA A 269 -0.64 10.06 0.23
CA ALA A 269 -0.32 11.48 0.16
C ALA A 269 -0.11 11.85 -1.30
N VAL A 270 -0.86 12.82 -1.82
CA VAL A 270 -0.81 13.20 -3.24
C VAL A 270 0.33 14.18 -3.45
N PRO A 271 1.37 13.85 -4.25
CA PRO A 271 2.52 14.69 -4.50
C PRO A 271 2.14 16.08 -5.03
N GLY A 272 2.92 17.11 -4.67
CA GLY A 272 2.67 18.49 -5.07
C GLY A 272 1.44 19.15 -4.45
N THR A 273 0.75 18.44 -3.52
CA THR A 273 -0.45 18.93 -2.82
C THR A 273 -0.34 18.78 -1.32
N SER A 274 -1.34 19.28 -0.58
CA SER A 274 -1.54 18.98 0.84
C SER A 274 -2.58 17.90 1.10
N ALA A 275 -3.02 17.17 0.08
CA ALA A 275 -4.06 16.16 0.20
C ALA A 275 -3.50 14.83 0.70
N LEU A 276 -4.12 14.29 1.74
CA LEU A 276 -3.92 12.94 2.26
C LEU A 276 -5.23 12.16 2.16
N LEU A 277 -5.24 11.05 1.44
CA LEU A 277 -6.41 10.19 1.33
C LEU A 277 -6.27 8.95 2.20
N ALA A 278 -7.40 8.53 2.80
CA ALA A 278 -7.50 7.33 3.63
C ALA A 278 -8.65 6.43 3.14
N ALA A 279 -8.33 5.20 2.76
CA ALA A 279 -9.33 4.18 2.45
C ALA A 279 -9.78 3.47 3.72
N CYS A 280 -11.05 3.63 4.10
CA CYS A 280 -11.66 3.11 5.33
C CYS A 280 -12.57 1.93 5.00
N GLN A 281 -12.06 0.71 5.21
CA GLN A 281 -12.61 -0.52 4.65
C GLN A 281 -14.00 -0.87 5.20
N ARG A 282 -14.19 -0.82 6.54
CA ARG A 282 -15.46 -1.20 7.18
C ARG A 282 -16.51 -0.14 7.00
N GLU A 283 -16.12 1.12 6.97
CA GLU A 283 -17.02 2.21 6.65
C GLU A 283 -17.43 2.18 5.17
N GLY A 284 -16.57 1.68 4.29
CA GLY A 284 -16.82 1.66 2.84
C GLY A 284 -16.70 3.04 2.21
N ALA A 285 -15.68 3.82 2.63
CA ALA A 285 -15.45 5.16 2.12
C ALA A 285 -13.96 5.50 2.01
N VAL A 286 -13.64 6.46 1.16
CA VAL A 286 -12.34 7.13 1.08
C VAL A 286 -12.52 8.57 1.54
N HIS A 287 -11.74 8.98 2.55
CA HIS A 287 -11.70 10.34 3.10
C HIS A 287 -10.49 11.09 2.53
N CYS A 288 -10.65 12.37 2.26
CA CYS A 288 -9.58 13.28 1.87
C CYS A 288 -9.40 14.36 2.94
N TYR A 289 -8.15 14.59 3.33
CA TYR A 289 -7.78 15.56 4.36
C TYR A 289 -6.78 16.58 3.81
N ASP A 290 -6.96 17.86 4.15
CA ASP A 290 -5.94 18.87 3.99
C ASP A 290 -5.00 18.86 5.21
N VAL A 291 -3.75 18.40 4.98
CA VAL A 291 -2.71 18.28 6.02
C VAL A 291 -1.73 19.46 6.05
N SER A 292 -2.00 20.56 5.32
CA SER A 292 -1.11 21.73 5.26
C SER A 292 -0.91 22.43 6.61
N GLY A 293 -1.93 22.32 7.50
CA GLY A 293 -1.94 22.98 8.81
C GLY A 293 -1.23 22.23 9.93
N LEU A 294 -0.62 21.04 9.68
CA LEU A 294 0.04 20.27 10.74
C LEU A 294 1.05 21.13 11.53
N PRO A 295 1.07 21.04 12.89
CA PRO A 295 0.44 20.01 13.74
C PRO A 295 -1.01 20.28 14.17
N GLN A 296 -1.70 21.23 13.61
CA GLN A 296 -3.14 21.40 13.89
C GLN A 296 -3.91 20.22 13.29
N PRO A 297 -5.06 19.81 13.86
CA PRO A 297 -5.88 18.75 13.31
C PRO A 297 -6.27 19.04 11.85
N PRO A 298 -6.04 18.10 10.92
CA PRO A 298 -6.39 18.27 9.52
C PRO A 298 -7.89 18.44 9.31
N ARG A 299 -8.25 19.20 8.28
CA ARG A 299 -9.64 19.38 7.85
C ARG A 299 -9.97 18.30 6.80
N GLU A 300 -11.07 17.59 7.00
CA GLU A 300 -11.65 16.76 5.95
C GLU A 300 -12.21 17.65 4.84
N THR A 301 -11.82 17.39 3.60
CA THR A 301 -12.18 18.20 2.41
C THR A 301 -13.16 17.48 1.52
N ALA A 302 -13.10 16.14 1.49
CA ALA A 302 -13.99 15.33 0.65
C ALA A 302 -14.13 13.91 1.19
N ARG A 303 -15.22 13.25 0.75
CA ARG A 303 -15.48 11.83 1.00
C ARG A 303 -16.10 11.19 -0.25
N ILE A 304 -15.68 9.98 -0.58
CA ILE A 304 -16.26 9.15 -1.65
C ILE A 304 -16.66 7.81 -1.05
N ASP A 305 -17.93 7.44 -1.21
CA ASP A 305 -18.42 6.12 -0.81
C ASP A 305 -17.95 5.07 -1.83
N LEU A 306 -17.27 4.04 -1.33
CA LEU A 306 -16.80 2.90 -2.12
C LEU A 306 -16.81 1.66 -1.22
N PRO A 307 -17.71 0.68 -1.44
CA PRO A 307 -17.85 -0.47 -0.58
C PRO A 307 -16.54 -1.24 -0.40
N GLY A 308 -16.12 -1.40 0.87
CA GLY A 308 -14.89 -2.11 1.20
C GLY A 308 -13.62 -1.39 0.78
N ALA A 309 -13.62 -0.04 0.73
CA ALA A 309 -12.48 0.78 0.30
C ALA A 309 -11.16 0.30 0.91
N SER A 310 -10.14 0.03 0.08
CA SER A 310 -8.92 -0.64 0.52
C SER A 310 -7.63 -0.08 -0.05
N CYS A 311 -7.68 0.62 -1.20
CA CYS A 311 -6.51 1.22 -1.82
C CYS A 311 -6.85 2.54 -2.50
N VAL A 312 -5.91 3.47 -2.46
CA VAL A 312 -5.90 4.73 -3.21
C VAL A 312 -4.59 4.81 -3.97
N LEU A 313 -4.65 5.03 -5.25
CA LEU A 313 -3.50 5.16 -6.14
C LEU A 313 -3.58 6.46 -6.92
N GLU A 314 -2.55 7.30 -6.83
CA GLU A 314 -2.41 8.40 -7.77
C GLU A 314 -1.91 7.86 -9.12
N LEU A 315 -2.63 8.20 -10.17
CA LEU A 315 -2.28 7.81 -11.53
C LEU A 315 -1.34 8.87 -12.14
N LYS A 316 -0.21 8.41 -12.61
CA LYS A 316 0.72 9.26 -13.37
C LYS A 316 0.20 9.44 -14.79
N PRO A 317 0.35 10.62 -15.38
CA PRO A 317 0.08 10.82 -16.80
C PRO A 317 0.89 9.78 -17.62
N ASN A 318 0.28 9.28 -18.69
CA ASN A 318 1.06 8.46 -19.63
C ASN A 318 2.19 9.33 -20.18
N SER A 319 3.42 8.87 -20.08
CA SER A 319 4.55 9.48 -20.79
C SER A 319 4.33 9.25 -22.30
N ASP A 320 4.17 10.35 -23.02
CA ASP A 320 4.09 10.38 -24.49
C ASP A 320 5.32 9.71 -25.15
#